data_21783c74cbd422325208eb459de99515
#
_entry.id   21783c74cbd422325208eb459de99515
#
_cell.length_a   1.000
_cell.length_b   1.000
_cell.length_c   1.000
_cell.angle_alpha   90.00
_cell.angle_beta   90.00
_cell.angle_gamma   90.00
#
_symmetry.space_group_name_H-M   'P 1'
#
loop_
_entity.id
_entity.type
_entity.pdbx_description
1 polymer ?
#
loop_
_entity_poly.entity_id
_entity_poly.type
_entity_poly.pdbx_seq_one_letter_code
_entity_poly.pdbx_strand_id
1 'polypeptide(L)'
;MISSLERVVPAEPGKPVRPEAAAVQARSRAIAEDPGRWSAAMARQTTEEFTRLAPVWDDSRGQYRPIPLRDALERGGPFPAGLCVEVGCGTGLLTELIARVWPRIISLDLTWEMVRRSPAAWRINADAARLPVADGSAAAVVVADVPLFAEEIVRILGPDGVVVWSNALGTESPHHVPVEVVAAALHRAEPHVGWDAVTAEAGWGLWAVLRRGASKR
;
A
#
# COMPACT_ATOMS: atom_id res chain seq x y z
N MET A 1 8.20 -16.41 -6.32
CA MET A 1 9.66 -16.04 -6.34
C MET A 1 9.78 -14.56 -6.05
N ILE A 2 10.81 -14.11 -5.29
CA ILE A 2 11.07 -12.68 -5.06
C ILE A 2 12.37 -12.33 -5.77
N SER A 3 12.34 -11.32 -6.65
CA SER A 3 13.49 -10.79 -7.37
C SER A 3 13.70 -9.31 -7.02
N SER A 4 14.96 -8.90 -6.82
CA SER A 4 15.31 -7.52 -6.52
C SER A 4 15.96 -6.87 -7.73
N LEU A 5 15.52 -5.66 -8.05
CA LEU A 5 16.16 -4.80 -9.03
C LEU A 5 17.18 -3.89 -8.36
N GLU A 6 18.16 -3.44 -9.13
CA GLU A 6 19.14 -2.47 -8.67
C GLU A 6 18.46 -1.13 -8.33
N ARG A 7 18.95 -0.44 -7.29
CA ARG A 7 18.53 0.92 -6.95
C ARG A 7 19.01 1.89 -8.04
N VAL A 8 18.09 2.62 -8.66
CA VAL A 8 18.41 3.65 -9.67
C VAL A 8 18.15 5.06 -9.16
N VAL A 9 17.33 5.23 -8.12
CA VAL A 9 17.09 6.51 -7.45
C VAL A 9 17.88 6.50 -6.14
N PRO A 10 18.94 7.33 -6.01
CA PRO A 10 19.77 7.35 -4.81
C PRO A 10 19.01 7.90 -3.61
N ALA A 11 19.45 7.51 -2.42
CA ALA A 11 18.95 8.08 -1.17
C ALA A 11 19.69 9.40 -0.89
N GLU A 12 18.93 10.47 -0.71
CA GLU A 12 19.45 11.77 -0.33
C GLU A 12 19.77 11.84 1.18
N PRO A 13 20.70 12.72 1.62
CA PRO A 13 20.88 13.00 3.04
C PRO A 13 19.61 13.56 3.71
N GLY A 14 19.50 13.42 5.03
CA GLY A 14 18.40 14.04 5.78
C GLY A 14 17.13 13.21 5.86
N LYS A 15 17.24 11.88 5.81
CA LYS A 15 16.11 10.97 6.03
C LYS A 15 15.39 11.28 7.35
N PRO A 16 14.06 11.47 7.34
CA PRO A 16 13.30 11.73 8.56
C PRO A 16 13.36 10.57 9.54
N VAL A 17 13.64 10.88 10.81
CA VAL A 17 13.60 9.89 11.90
C VAL A 17 12.18 9.79 12.44
N ARG A 18 11.71 8.56 12.68
CA ARG A 18 10.39 8.24 13.23
C ARG A 18 10.56 7.36 14.47
N PRO A 19 10.73 7.96 15.66
CA PRO A 19 10.98 7.20 16.89
C PRO A 19 9.88 6.17 17.23
N GLU A 20 8.64 6.46 16.83
CA GLU A 20 7.48 5.58 17.01
C GLU A 20 7.41 4.40 16.04
N ALA A 21 8.25 4.38 15.00
CA ALA A 21 8.15 3.41 13.91
C ALA A 21 8.18 1.95 14.38
N ALA A 22 9.06 1.60 15.32
CA ALA A 22 9.22 0.22 15.77
C ALA A 22 7.92 -0.36 16.37
N ALA A 23 7.20 0.40 17.18
CA ALA A 23 5.95 -0.04 17.79
C ALA A 23 4.83 -0.17 16.73
N VAL A 24 4.79 0.74 15.76
CA VAL A 24 3.81 0.68 14.66
C VAL A 24 4.14 -0.48 13.72
N GLN A 25 5.43 -0.73 13.42
CA GLN A 25 5.88 -1.89 12.62
C GLN A 25 5.48 -3.22 13.26
N ALA A 26 5.73 -3.38 14.56
CA ALA A 26 5.35 -4.60 15.26
C ALA A 26 3.83 -4.87 15.14
N ARG A 27 3.02 -3.81 15.27
CA ARG A 27 1.57 -3.87 15.09
C ARG A 27 1.17 -4.18 13.64
N SER A 28 1.77 -3.51 12.65
CA SER A 28 1.50 -3.75 11.23
C SER A 28 1.86 -5.17 10.81
N ARG A 29 2.98 -5.69 11.33
CA ARG A 29 3.38 -7.08 11.12
C ARG A 29 2.39 -8.06 11.74
N ALA A 30 1.95 -7.81 12.98
CA ALA A 30 0.95 -8.64 13.64
C ALA A 30 -0.38 -8.69 12.88
N ILE A 31 -0.82 -7.55 12.30
CA ILE A 31 -2.03 -7.49 11.45
C ILE A 31 -1.81 -8.27 10.14
N ALA A 32 -0.64 -8.15 9.51
CA ALA A 32 -0.32 -8.89 8.29
C ALA A 32 -0.27 -10.41 8.52
N GLU A 33 0.11 -10.85 9.71
CA GLU A 33 0.13 -12.26 10.12
C GLU A 33 -1.25 -12.78 10.56
N ASP A 34 -2.06 -11.93 11.18
CA ASP A 34 -3.40 -12.24 11.69
C ASP A 34 -4.29 -10.98 11.62
N PRO A 35 -5.15 -10.84 10.58
CA PRO A 35 -6.05 -9.69 10.43
C PRO A 35 -7.01 -9.49 11.62
N GLY A 36 -7.30 -10.53 12.40
CA GLY A 36 -8.09 -10.43 13.62
C GLY A 36 -7.46 -9.57 14.72
N ARG A 37 -6.18 -9.21 14.58
CA ARG A 37 -5.51 -8.24 15.44
C ARG A 37 -5.97 -6.80 15.21
N TRP A 38 -6.60 -6.49 14.09
CA TRP A 38 -7.23 -5.20 13.86
C TRP A 38 -8.56 -5.11 14.60
N SER A 39 -8.71 -4.13 15.46
CA SER A 39 -9.92 -3.95 16.28
C SER A 39 -10.59 -2.60 16.03
N ALA A 40 -11.89 -2.52 16.37
CA ALA A 40 -12.62 -1.25 16.31
C ALA A 40 -12.00 -0.16 17.21
N ALA A 41 -11.31 -0.53 18.28
CA ALA A 41 -10.58 0.43 19.12
C ALA A 41 -9.35 0.98 18.39
N MET A 42 -8.59 0.15 17.69
CA MET A 42 -7.46 0.56 16.86
C MET A 42 -7.92 1.45 15.70
N ALA A 43 -9.02 1.08 15.02
CA ALA A 43 -9.61 1.89 13.96
C ALA A 43 -9.97 3.30 14.46
N ARG A 44 -10.64 3.42 15.61
CA ARG A 44 -10.97 4.71 16.22
C ARG A 44 -9.72 5.52 16.55
N GLN A 45 -8.73 4.92 17.22
CA GLN A 45 -7.47 5.59 17.57
C GLN A 45 -6.75 6.11 16.32
N THR A 46 -6.69 5.29 15.28
CA THR A 46 -6.09 5.67 13.98
C THR A 46 -6.87 6.84 13.36
N THR A 47 -8.20 6.77 13.34
CA THR A 47 -9.04 7.88 12.82
C THR A 47 -8.79 9.18 13.59
N GLU A 48 -8.74 9.15 14.91
CA GLU A 48 -8.48 10.32 15.75
C GLU A 48 -7.09 10.93 15.47
N GLU A 49 -6.08 10.08 15.34
CA GLU A 49 -4.72 10.51 15.03
C GLU A 49 -4.65 11.21 13.66
N PHE A 50 -5.16 10.55 12.61
CA PHE A 50 -5.08 11.07 11.25
C PHE A 50 -6.03 12.25 11.01
N THR A 51 -7.13 12.37 11.75
CA THR A 51 -7.96 13.57 11.76
C THR A 51 -7.15 14.80 12.22
N ARG A 52 -6.34 14.67 13.26
CA ARG A 52 -5.47 15.76 13.74
C ARG A 52 -4.34 16.09 12.78
N LEU A 53 -3.82 15.09 12.06
CA LEU A 53 -2.70 15.25 11.13
C LEU A 53 -3.13 15.79 9.76
N ALA A 54 -4.38 15.58 9.35
CA ALA A 54 -4.86 15.91 8.01
C ALA A 54 -4.58 17.35 7.54
N PRO A 55 -4.68 18.42 8.38
CA PRO A 55 -4.40 19.79 7.95
C PRO A 55 -2.94 20.06 7.54
N VAL A 56 -1.99 19.30 8.10
CA VAL A 56 -0.53 19.51 7.93
C VAL A 56 0.17 18.32 7.26
N TRP A 57 -0.61 17.36 6.77
CA TRP A 57 -0.08 16.10 6.27
C TRP A 57 0.85 16.29 5.08
N ASP A 58 0.44 17.07 4.09
CA ASP A 58 1.14 17.26 2.83
C ASP A 58 2.45 18.00 3.00
N ASP A 59 2.48 19.03 3.86
CA ASP A 59 3.66 19.85 4.12
C ASP A 59 4.86 19.04 4.62
N SER A 60 4.59 18.00 5.39
CA SER A 60 5.64 17.21 6.03
C SER A 60 6.04 15.94 5.26
N ARG A 61 5.29 15.57 4.22
CA ARG A 61 5.44 14.24 3.57
C ARG A 61 5.47 14.27 2.04
N GLY A 62 5.08 15.37 1.41
CA GLY A 62 4.92 15.47 -0.04
C GLY A 62 6.20 15.25 -0.85
N GLN A 63 7.37 15.53 -0.27
CA GLN A 63 8.63 15.50 -1.00
C GLN A 63 9.15 14.07 -1.26
N TYR A 64 9.05 13.15 -0.31
CA TYR A 64 9.69 11.83 -0.41
C TYR A 64 8.72 10.66 -0.66
N ARG A 65 7.45 10.79 -0.27
CA ARG A 65 6.47 9.68 -0.42
C ARG A 65 6.26 9.23 -1.86
N PRO A 66 6.25 10.10 -2.88
CA PRO A 66 6.06 9.66 -4.26
C PRO A 66 7.22 8.87 -4.85
N ILE A 67 8.44 8.99 -4.31
CA ILE A 67 9.66 8.46 -4.93
C ILE A 67 9.60 6.93 -5.14
N PRO A 68 9.41 6.10 -4.10
CA PRO A 68 9.39 4.65 -4.30
C PRO A 68 8.19 4.19 -5.13
N LEU A 69 7.02 4.82 -4.98
CA LEU A 69 5.87 4.45 -5.79
C LEU A 69 6.07 4.80 -7.27
N ARG A 70 6.68 5.96 -7.58
CA ARG A 70 6.99 6.33 -8.96
C ARG A 70 7.91 5.29 -9.60
N ASP A 71 8.99 4.92 -8.93
CA ASP A 71 9.92 3.90 -9.39
C ASP A 71 9.23 2.53 -9.59
N ALA A 72 8.30 2.16 -8.69
CA ALA A 72 7.49 0.97 -8.84
C ALA A 72 6.62 1.00 -10.10
N LEU A 73 5.97 2.13 -10.38
CA LEU A 73 5.09 2.30 -11.54
C LEU A 73 5.86 2.36 -12.87
N GLU A 74 7.11 2.82 -12.85
CA GLU A 74 7.99 2.87 -14.03
C GLU A 74 8.64 1.52 -14.33
N ARG A 75 9.05 0.77 -13.32
CA ARG A 75 9.90 -0.43 -13.48
C ARG A 75 9.24 -1.75 -13.06
N GLY A 76 8.18 -1.69 -12.29
CA GLY A 76 7.47 -2.87 -11.77
C GLY A 76 6.48 -3.50 -12.76
N GLY A 77 6.25 -2.91 -13.94
CA GLY A 77 5.32 -3.39 -14.97
C GLY A 77 5.69 -4.74 -15.62
N PRO A 78 4.89 -5.20 -16.57
CA PRO A 78 3.68 -4.56 -17.10
C PRO A 78 2.50 -4.56 -16.11
N PHE A 79 1.59 -3.60 -16.26
CA PHE A 79 0.41 -3.48 -15.41
C PHE A 79 -0.87 -3.77 -16.19
N PRO A 80 -1.82 -4.54 -15.63
CA PRO A 80 -3.11 -4.79 -16.28
C PRO A 80 -3.95 -3.52 -16.32
N ALA A 81 -4.68 -3.31 -17.40
CA ALA A 81 -5.66 -2.23 -17.49
C ALA A 81 -6.91 -2.55 -16.66
N GLY A 82 -7.56 -1.54 -16.10
CA GLY A 82 -8.80 -1.72 -15.35
C GLY A 82 -8.96 -0.77 -14.18
N LEU A 83 -9.71 -1.23 -13.16
CA LEU A 83 -9.92 -0.50 -11.93
C LEU A 83 -8.71 -0.62 -11.02
N CYS A 84 -8.21 0.50 -10.53
CA CYS A 84 -7.24 0.55 -9.44
C CYS A 84 -7.93 0.93 -8.14
N VAL A 85 -7.54 0.29 -7.05
CA VAL A 85 -7.98 0.61 -5.70
C VAL A 85 -6.76 1.10 -4.91
N GLU A 86 -6.77 2.38 -4.52
CA GLU A 86 -5.78 2.99 -3.64
C GLU A 86 -6.26 2.88 -2.20
N VAL A 87 -5.58 2.05 -1.40
CA VAL A 87 -5.93 1.78 0.00
C VAL A 87 -5.12 2.68 0.92
N GLY A 88 -5.82 3.43 1.79
CA GLY A 88 -5.19 4.40 2.69
C GLY A 88 -4.60 5.59 1.95
N CYS A 89 -5.39 6.18 1.05
CA CYS A 89 -4.94 7.27 0.18
C CYS A 89 -4.50 8.53 0.93
N GLY A 90 -4.90 8.69 2.20
CA GLY A 90 -4.68 9.93 2.94
C GLY A 90 -5.33 11.11 2.24
N THR A 91 -4.58 12.20 2.09
CA THR A 91 -4.99 13.41 1.36
C THR A 91 -4.91 13.27 -0.17
N GLY A 92 -4.43 12.11 -0.66
CA GLY A 92 -4.29 11.85 -2.09
C GLY A 92 -2.96 12.28 -2.70
N LEU A 93 -1.90 12.40 -1.89
CA LEU A 93 -0.54 12.74 -2.38
C LEU A 93 -0.04 11.86 -3.52
N LEU A 94 -0.49 10.61 -3.57
CA LEU A 94 -0.07 9.62 -4.56
C LEU A 94 -1.10 9.39 -5.66
N THR A 95 -2.34 9.82 -5.44
CA THR A 95 -3.48 9.54 -6.32
C THR A 95 -3.25 9.95 -7.77
N GLU A 96 -2.72 11.16 -8.02
CA GLU A 96 -2.46 11.63 -9.38
C GLU A 96 -1.35 10.82 -10.08
N LEU A 97 -0.36 10.37 -9.33
CA LEU A 97 0.71 9.51 -9.85
C LEU A 97 0.14 8.15 -10.27
N ILE A 98 -0.70 7.55 -9.44
CA ILE A 98 -1.38 6.28 -9.72
C ILE A 98 -2.33 6.41 -10.91
N ALA A 99 -3.07 7.53 -11.00
CA ALA A 99 -4.04 7.79 -12.08
C ALA A 99 -3.40 7.88 -13.48
N ARG A 100 -2.10 8.15 -13.58
CA ARG A 100 -1.36 8.09 -14.87
C ARG A 100 -1.27 6.68 -15.43
N VAL A 101 -1.28 5.67 -14.58
CA VAL A 101 -1.25 4.24 -14.97
C VAL A 101 -2.67 3.69 -15.05
N TRP A 102 -3.52 4.02 -14.06
CA TRP A 102 -4.91 3.57 -13.99
C TRP A 102 -5.87 4.77 -13.87
N PRO A 103 -6.39 5.29 -15.01
CA PRO A 103 -7.33 6.44 -14.99
C PRO A 103 -8.64 6.14 -14.21
N ARG A 104 -9.00 4.87 -14.09
CA ARG A 104 -10.13 4.43 -13.26
C ARG A 104 -9.61 4.05 -11.87
N ILE A 105 -9.65 5.01 -10.94
CA ILE A 105 -9.15 4.84 -9.58
C ILE A 105 -10.25 5.11 -8.55
N ILE A 106 -10.34 4.23 -7.55
CA ILE A 106 -11.08 4.46 -6.30
C ILE A 106 -10.05 4.68 -5.21
N SER A 107 -10.11 5.81 -4.52
CA SER A 107 -9.26 6.10 -3.36
C SER A 107 -10.04 5.95 -2.07
N LEU A 108 -9.53 5.12 -1.15
CA LEU A 108 -10.17 4.85 0.13
C LEU A 108 -9.25 5.26 1.29
N ASP A 109 -9.86 5.82 2.33
CA ASP A 109 -9.18 6.06 3.61
C ASP A 109 -10.14 5.86 4.78
N LEU A 110 -9.60 5.38 5.89
CA LEU A 110 -10.33 5.18 7.14
C LEU A 110 -10.82 6.53 7.71
N THR A 111 -10.06 7.61 7.48
CA THR A 111 -10.28 8.93 8.05
C THR A 111 -10.96 9.85 7.05
N TRP A 112 -12.18 10.30 7.36
CA TRP A 112 -12.91 11.24 6.50
C TRP A 112 -12.12 12.52 6.22
N GLU A 113 -11.46 13.09 7.25
CA GLU A 113 -10.67 14.32 7.11
C GLU A 113 -9.47 14.18 6.15
N MET A 114 -9.01 12.96 5.92
CA MET A 114 -8.02 12.61 4.90
C MET A 114 -8.66 12.48 3.53
N VAL A 115 -9.54 11.49 3.35
CA VAL A 115 -10.07 11.12 2.02
C VAL A 115 -10.84 12.26 1.34
N ARG A 116 -11.52 13.13 2.10
CA ARG A 116 -12.22 14.28 1.52
C ARG A 116 -11.31 15.28 0.79
N ARG A 117 -10.00 15.25 1.07
CA ARG A 117 -8.98 16.08 0.43
C ARG A 117 -8.39 15.44 -0.83
N SER A 118 -8.57 14.14 -1.03
CA SER A 118 -8.04 13.43 -2.19
C SER A 118 -8.61 14.01 -3.50
N PRO A 119 -7.80 14.16 -4.55
CA PRO A 119 -8.24 14.60 -5.87
C PRO A 119 -9.00 13.52 -6.66
N ALA A 120 -9.09 12.28 -6.15
CA ALA A 120 -9.78 11.20 -6.84
C ALA A 120 -11.25 11.54 -7.10
N ALA A 121 -11.76 11.15 -8.27
CA ALA A 121 -13.17 11.29 -8.61
C ALA A 121 -14.06 10.39 -7.72
N TRP A 122 -13.56 9.20 -7.37
CA TRP A 122 -14.24 8.26 -6.48
C TRP A 122 -13.48 8.12 -5.16
N ARG A 123 -14.01 8.78 -4.14
CA ARG A 123 -13.46 8.81 -2.77
C ARG A 123 -14.41 8.11 -1.83
N ILE A 124 -13.89 7.18 -1.04
CA ILE A 124 -14.70 6.40 -0.11
C ILE A 124 -14.06 6.43 1.28
N ASN A 125 -14.83 6.81 2.29
CA ASN A 125 -14.41 6.63 3.68
C ASN A 125 -14.73 5.19 4.10
N ALA A 126 -13.68 4.38 4.24
CA ALA A 126 -13.82 2.94 4.52
C ALA A 126 -12.64 2.40 5.31
N ASP A 127 -12.90 1.33 6.06
CA ASP A 127 -11.85 0.52 6.71
C ASP A 127 -11.28 -0.48 5.71
N ALA A 128 -9.95 -0.52 5.60
CA ALA A 128 -9.23 -1.46 4.74
C ALA A 128 -9.41 -2.94 5.16
N ALA A 129 -9.84 -3.18 6.40
CA ALA A 129 -10.21 -4.51 6.87
C ALA A 129 -11.55 -5.00 6.28
N ARG A 130 -12.33 -4.12 5.62
CA ARG A 130 -13.59 -4.44 4.95
C ARG A 130 -13.85 -3.46 3.81
N LEU A 131 -13.25 -3.70 2.67
CA LEU A 131 -13.32 -2.82 1.51
C LEU A 131 -14.70 -2.89 0.81
N PRO A 132 -15.37 -1.76 0.55
CA PRO A 132 -16.64 -1.71 -0.19
C PRO A 132 -16.41 -1.80 -1.70
N VAL A 133 -15.69 -2.84 -2.12
CA VAL A 133 -15.31 -3.12 -3.51
C VAL A 133 -15.70 -4.56 -3.82
N ALA A 134 -16.27 -4.79 -4.98
CA ALA A 134 -16.73 -6.12 -5.39
C ALA A 134 -15.55 -7.09 -5.56
N ASP A 135 -15.80 -8.38 -5.30
CA ASP A 135 -14.84 -9.45 -5.46
C ASP A 135 -14.30 -9.49 -6.91
N GLY A 136 -13.00 -9.68 -7.06
CA GLY A 136 -12.34 -9.88 -8.35
C GLY A 136 -12.42 -8.69 -9.33
N SER A 137 -12.81 -7.49 -8.86
CA SER A 137 -13.06 -6.34 -9.74
C SER A 137 -11.85 -5.41 -9.95
N ALA A 138 -10.82 -5.50 -9.12
CA ALA A 138 -9.66 -4.64 -9.20
C ALA A 138 -8.56 -5.23 -10.09
N ALA A 139 -8.09 -4.45 -11.06
CA ALA A 139 -6.89 -4.76 -11.84
C ALA A 139 -5.61 -4.46 -11.05
N ALA A 140 -5.67 -3.53 -10.11
CA ALA A 140 -4.56 -3.20 -9.24
C ALA A 140 -5.05 -2.77 -7.86
N VAL A 141 -4.27 -3.12 -6.83
CA VAL A 141 -4.43 -2.60 -5.47
C VAL A 141 -3.11 -1.94 -5.07
N VAL A 142 -3.14 -0.66 -4.78
CA VAL A 142 -1.97 0.12 -4.32
C VAL A 142 -2.08 0.35 -2.83
N VAL A 143 -1.04 -0.04 -2.09
CA VAL A 143 -0.93 0.08 -0.63
C VAL A 143 0.39 0.79 -0.30
N ALA A 144 0.31 2.01 0.16
CA ALA A 144 1.49 2.83 0.45
C ALA A 144 1.50 3.33 1.90
N ASP A 145 2.39 2.79 2.73
CA ASP A 145 2.51 3.08 4.16
C ASP A 145 1.19 2.88 4.93
N VAL A 146 0.54 1.74 4.75
CA VAL A 146 -0.73 1.33 5.39
C VAL A 146 -0.58 -0.11 5.89
N PRO A 147 -1.25 -0.53 6.97
CA PRO A 147 -1.30 -1.94 7.37
C PRO A 147 -1.82 -2.84 6.25
N LEU A 148 -1.29 -4.06 6.16
CA LEU A 148 -1.67 -5.04 5.14
C LEU A 148 -2.89 -5.86 5.58
N PHE A 149 -3.97 -5.78 4.81
CA PHE A 149 -5.17 -6.61 4.96
C PHE A 149 -5.27 -7.58 3.77
N ALA A 150 -4.46 -8.63 3.82
CA ALA A 150 -4.24 -9.53 2.69
C ALA A 150 -5.52 -10.20 2.18
N GLU A 151 -6.44 -10.59 3.07
CA GLU A 151 -7.72 -11.25 2.72
C GLU A 151 -8.60 -10.32 1.87
N GLU A 152 -8.73 -9.05 2.26
CA GLU A 152 -9.52 -8.08 1.50
C GLU A 152 -8.86 -7.71 0.16
N ILE A 153 -7.52 -7.57 0.16
CA ILE A 153 -6.76 -7.33 -1.07
C ILE A 153 -6.97 -8.47 -2.06
N VAL A 154 -6.79 -9.72 -1.63
CA VAL A 154 -6.98 -10.91 -2.48
C VAL A 154 -8.42 -11.03 -2.95
N ARG A 155 -9.41 -10.77 -2.08
CA ARG A 155 -10.83 -10.84 -2.41
C ARG A 155 -11.20 -9.90 -3.57
N ILE A 156 -10.74 -8.64 -3.51
CA ILE A 156 -11.10 -7.64 -4.54
C ILE A 156 -10.27 -7.75 -5.81
N LEU A 157 -9.10 -8.38 -5.75
CA LEU A 157 -8.15 -8.44 -6.85
C LEU A 157 -8.61 -9.44 -7.93
N GLY A 158 -8.72 -8.98 -9.17
CA GLY A 158 -9.01 -9.82 -10.34
C GLY A 158 -7.92 -10.87 -10.60
N PRO A 159 -8.18 -11.87 -11.46
CA PRO A 159 -7.27 -13.00 -11.67
C PRO A 159 -5.86 -12.57 -12.12
N ASP A 160 -5.76 -11.57 -12.99
CA ASP A 160 -4.50 -11.02 -13.49
C ASP A 160 -4.06 -9.77 -12.72
N GLY A 161 -4.72 -9.47 -11.61
CA GLY A 161 -4.50 -8.26 -10.84
C GLY A 161 -3.15 -8.23 -10.15
N VAL A 162 -2.67 -7.02 -9.83
CA VAL A 162 -1.39 -6.79 -9.19
C VAL A 162 -1.55 -6.03 -7.87
N VAL A 163 -0.67 -6.32 -6.90
CA VAL A 163 -0.53 -5.56 -5.67
C VAL A 163 0.73 -4.70 -5.77
N VAL A 164 0.61 -3.40 -5.60
CA VAL A 164 1.75 -2.48 -5.48
C VAL A 164 1.88 -2.09 -4.01
N TRP A 165 2.94 -2.58 -3.38
CA TRP A 165 3.30 -2.30 -2.00
C TRP A 165 4.43 -1.29 -1.94
N SER A 166 4.30 -0.22 -1.15
CA SER A 166 5.33 0.81 -1.06
C SER A 166 5.48 1.34 0.36
N ASN A 167 6.74 1.55 0.77
CA ASN A 167 7.11 2.15 2.04
C ASN A 167 8.06 3.32 1.80
N ALA A 168 7.64 4.54 2.11
CA ALA A 168 8.34 5.77 1.74
C ALA A 168 9.69 5.97 2.45
N LEU A 169 9.87 5.39 3.63
CA LEU A 169 11.11 5.42 4.40
C LEU A 169 11.80 4.04 4.46
N GLY A 170 11.45 3.15 3.54
CA GLY A 170 12.02 1.81 3.48
C GLY A 170 11.74 1.02 4.76
N THR A 171 12.75 0.34 5.27
CA THR A 171 12.65 -0.44 6.51
C THR A 171 12.36 0.39 7.77
N GLU A 172 12.45 1.72 7.69
CA GLU A 172 12.13 2.62 8.80
C GLU A 172 10.72 3.24 8.69
N SER A 173 9.96 2.90 7.64
CA SER A 173 8.55 3.30 7.55
C SER A 173 7.74 2.71 8.70
N PRO A 174 6.85 3.49 9.34
CA PRO A 174 6.02 2.99 10.44
C PRO A 174 5.18 1.76 10.08
N HIS A 175 4.73 1.64 8.84
CA HIS A 175 3.95 0.49 8.37
C HIS A 175 4.77 -0.51 7.53
N HIS A 176 6.11 -0.47 7.67
CA HIS A 176 6.94 -1.43 6.95
C HIS A 176 6.66 -2.88 7.39
N VAL A 177 6.45 -3.71 6.39
CA VAL A 177 6.40 -5.18 6.50
C VAL A 177 7.31 -5.74 5.41
N PRO A 178 8.27 -6.64 5.73
CA PRO A 178 9.13 -7.25 4.72
C PRO A 178 8.34 -7.89 3.58
N VAL A 179 8.84 -7.80 2.36
CA VAL A 179 8.13 -8.29 1.17
C VAL A 179 7.83 -9.80 1.24
N GLU A 180 8.69 -10.57 1.91
CA GLU A 180 8.48 -12.00 2.17
C GLU A 180 7.25 -12.25 3.05
N VAL A 181 7.04 -11.38 4.05
CA VAL A 181 5.87 -11.44 4.94
C VAL A 181 4.62 -10.99 4.19
N VAL A 182 4.71 -9.97 3.32
CA VAL A 182 3.62 -9.55 2.43
C VAL A 182 3.21 -10.70 1.51
N ALA A 183 4.15 -11.32 0.81
CA ALA A 183 3.90 -12.46 -0.07
C ALA A 183 3.30 -13.67 0.68
N ALA A 184 3.82 -13.95 1.88
CA ALA A 184 3.30 -15.02 2.73
C ALA A 184 1.87 -14.73 3.22
N ALA A 185 1.53 -13.47 3.53
CA ALA A 185 0.17 -13.07 3.93
C ALA A 185 -0.82 -13.24 2.77
N LEU A 186 -0.45 -12.79 1.56
CA LEU A 186 -1.26 -13.01 0.36
C LEU A 186 -1.45 -14.50 0.04
N HIS A 187 -0.39 -15.31 0.21
CA HIS A 187 -0.48 -16.76 0.03
C HIS A 187 -1.41 -17.41 1.09
N ARG A 188 -1.40 -16.96 2.34
CA ARG A 188 -2.34 -17.46 3.35
C ARG A 188 -3.79 -17.14 3.00
N ALA A 189 -4.04 -15.94 2.44
CA ALA A 189 -5.36 -15.53 1.97
C ALA A 189 -5.83 -16.33 0.72
N GLU A 190 -4.88 -16.84 -0.08
CA GLU A 190 -5.13 -17.63 -1.30
C GLU A 190 -4.16 -18.82 -1.38
N PRO A 191 -4.36 -19.90 -0.60
CA PRO A 191 -3.34 -20.95 -0.40
C PRO A 191 -2.94 -21.75 -1.63
N HIS A 192 -3.78 -21.76 -2.69
CA HIS A 192 -3.51 -22.51 -3.92
C HIS A 192 -2.70 -21.71 -4.95
N VAL A 193 -2.36 -20.45 -4.62
CA VAL A 193 -1.66 -19.53 -5.52
C VAL A 193 -0.32 -19.14 -4.93
N GLY A 194 0.75 -19.30 -5.70
CA GLY A 194 2.04 -18.69 -5.39
C GLY A 194 2.02 -17.20 -5.69
N TRP A 195 2.82 -16.43 -4.97
CA TRP A 195 2.98 -15.00 -5.22
C TRP A 195 4.42 -14.70 -5.61
N ASP A 196 4.60 -14.14 -6.79
CA ASP A 196 5.88 -13.62 -7.26
C ASP A 196 5.96 -12.13 -7.00
N ALA A 197 7.15 -11.65 -6.67
CA ALA A 197 7.39 -10.23 -6.41
C ALA A 197 8.63 -9.73 -7.14
N VAL A 198 8.53 -8.51 -7.66
CA VAL A 198 9.67 -7.67 -8.08
C VAL A 198 9.75 -6.53 -7.09
N THR A 199 10.95 -6.26 -6.55
CA THR A 199 11.16 -5.22 -5.54
C THR A 199 12.41 -4.39 -5.85
N ALA A 200 12.44 -3.15 -5.40
CA ALA A 200 13.63 -2.32 -5.38
C ALA A 200 13.56 -1.28 -4.27
N GLU A 201 14.73 -0.71 -3.97
CA GLU A 201 14.83 0.52 -3.18
C GLU A 201 14.87 1.74 -4.11
N ALA A 202 14.22 2.85 -3.71
CA ALA A 202 14.24 4.12 -4.43
C ALA A 202 14.15 5.29 -3.44
N GLY A 203 15.09 6.23 -3.55
CA GLY A 203 15.26 7.26 -2.53
C GLY A 203 15.48 6.64 -1.16
N TRP A 204 14.73 7.07 -0.16
CA TRP A 204 14.74 6.45 1.18
C TRP A 204 13.80 5.26 1.31
N GLY A 205 12.97 5.03 0.29
CA GLY A 205 11.90 4.06 0.32
C GLY A 205 12.25 2.73 -0.34
N LEU A 206 11.28 1.85 -0.28
CA LEU A 206 11.27 0.59 -0.99
C LEU A 206 9.88 0.32 -1.56
N TRP A 207 9.82 -0.53 -2.57
CA TRP A 207 8.58 -0.98 -3.17
C TRP A 207 8.64 -2.45 -3.57
N ALA A 208 7.48 -3.05 -3.72
CA ALA A 208 7.30 -4.35 -4.32
C ALA A 208 6.05 -4.36 -5.19
N VAL A 209 6.12 -5.02 -6.33
CA VAL A 209 4.96 -5.36 -7.16
C VAL A 209 4.79 -6.86 -7.10
N LEU A 210 3.65 -7.30 -6.56
CA LEU A 210 3.34 -8.70 -6.35
C LEU A 210 2.27 -9.15 -7.34
N ARG A 211 2.44 -10.35 -7.90
CA ARG A 211 1.54 -10.99 -8.86
C ARG A 211 1.30 -12.43 -8.47
N ARG A 212 0.14 -12.97 -8.86
CA ARG A 212 -0.06 -14.41 -8.81
C ARG A 212 0.97 -15.08 -9.71
N GLY A 213 1.79 -15.95 -9.14
CA GLY A 213 2.76 -16.76 -9.85
C GLY A 213 2.08 -17.89 -10.62
N ALA A 214 2.77 -18.47 -11.61
CA ALA A 214 2.27 -19.66 -12.28
C ALA A 214 2.03 -20.78 -11.25
N SER A 215 0.83 -21.34 -11.24
CA SER A 215 0.53 -22.54 -10.44
C SER A 215 1.57 -23.59 -10.73
N LYS A 216 2.35 -24.00 -9.73
CA LYS A 216 3.13 -25.25 -9.85
C LYS A 216 2.11 -26.37 -9.95
N ARG A 217 1.91 -26.87 -11.17
CA ARG A 217 1.18 -28.13 -11.43
C ARG A 217 1.93 -29.30 -10.80
#